data_6e049f0df1f3e164c92800bbb84c452f
#
_entry.id   6e049f0df1f3e164c92800bbb84c452f
#
_cell.length_a   1.000
_cell.length_b   1.000
_cell.length_c   1.000
_cell.angle_alpha   90.00
_cell.angle_beta   90.00
_cell.angle_gamma   90.00
#
_symmetry.space_group_name_H-M   'P 1'
#
loop_
_entity.id
_entity.type
_entity.pdbx_description
1 polymer ?
#
loop_
_entity_poly.entity_id
_entity_poly.type
_entity_poly.pdbx_seq_one_letter_code
_entity_poly.pdbx_strand_id
1 'polypeptide(L)'
;IPGAVGAIKVGAHDYLAKPFDNFEVIRVVRRALAERELKHKVVELSNRLQENLSLRQVMGPSDAIARLISEVNRVAKSDFAVVLIGETGSGKEVVARAIHQASPRSRKPFMPVDCGAIPETLLESELFGHEKGAFTGAEVQKPGKFELAEGGTVFLDEISNMPLGSQAKLLRVL
;
A
#
# COMPACT_ATOMS: atom_id res chain seq x y z
N ILE A 1 -6.65 -44.84 -0.47
CA ILE A 1 -6.01 -43.89 0.47
C ILE A 1 -4.61 -43.42 0.02
N PRO A 2 -3.85 -44.09 -0.87
CA PRO A 2 -2.57 -43.55 -1.35
C PRO A 2 -2.68 -42.17 -2.03
N GLY A 3 -3.78 -41.89 -2.69
CA GLY A 3 -4.02 -40.60 -3.35
C GLY A 3 -4.25 -39.39 -2.41
N ALA A 4 -4.84 -39.62 -1.22
CA ALA A 4 -5.09 -38.57 -0.24
C ALA A 4 -3.78 -38.04 0.38
N VAL A 5 -2.85 -38.94 0.73
CA VAL A 5 -1.52 -38.56 1.23
C VAL A 5 -0.71 -37.83 0.17
N GLY A 6 -0.86 -38.24 -1.11
CA GLY A 6 -0.24 -37.55 -2.23
C GLY A 6 -0.76 -36.11 -2.40
N ALA A 7 -2.08 -35.91 -2.29
CA ALA A 7 -2.70 -34.59 -2.40
C ALA A 7 -2.25 -33.62 -1.31
N ILE A 8 -2.15 -34.07 -0.05
CA ILE A 8 -1.63 -33.24 1.06
C ILE A 8 -0.17 -32.84 0.82
N LYS A 9 0.67 -33.72 0.29
CA LYS A 9 2.07 -33.41 -0.02
C LYS A 9 2.22 -32.37 -1.13
N VAL A 10 1.23 -32.27 -2.02
CA VAL A 10 1.21 -31.30 -3.15
C VAL A 10 0.50 -29.99 -2.76
N GLY A 11 0.03 -29.87 -1.51
CA GLY A 11 -0.52 -28.61 -0.99
C GLY A 11 -2.04 -28.60 -0.76
N ALA A 12 -2.72 -29.73 -0.86
CA ALA A 12 -4.12 -29.80 -0.43
C ALA A 12 -4.21 -29.61 1.08
N HIS A 13 -5.15 -28.79 1.54
CA HIS A 13 -5.36 -28.51 2.96
C HIS A 13 -5.90 -29.72 3.72
N ASP A 14 -6.86 -30.43 3.10
CA ASP A 14 -7.48 -31.63 3.64
C ASP A 14 -8.09 -32.46 2.50
N TYR A 15 -8.63 -33.63 2.79
CA TYR A 15 -9.36 -34.46 1.82
C TYR A 15 -10.68 -34.93 2.40
N LEU A 16 -11.64 -35.17 1.52
CA LEU A 16 -12.98 -35.68 1.86
C LEU A 16 -13.21 -37.01 1.14
N ALA A 17 -13.54 -38.05 1.89
CA ALA A 17 -13.92 -39.34 1.31
C ALA A 17 -15.36 -39.33 0.83
N LYS A 18 -15.64 -39.90 -0.35
CA LYS A 18 -17.01 -40.08 -0.85
C LYS A 18 -17.62 -41.36 -0.27
N PRO A 19 -18.88 -41.35 0.14
CA PRO A 19 -19.80 -40.22 0.23
C PRO A 19 -19.47 -39.29 1.41
N PHE A 20 -19.54 -37.98 1.22
CA PHE A 20 -19.34 -36.97 2.27
C PHE A 20 -20.67 -36.27 2.59
N ASP A 21 -20.86 -35.88 3.83
CA ASP A 21 -21.99 -35.07 4.24
C ASP A 21 -21.66 -33.57 4.25
N ASN A 22 -22.73 -32.74 4.25
CA ASN A 22 -22.58 -31.30 4.23
C ASN A 22 -21.90 -30.74 5.50
N PHE A 23 -22.06 -31.39 6.64
CA PHE A 23 -21.45 -30.96 7.90
C PHE A 23 -19.93 -31.15 7.87
N GLU A 24 -19.47 -32.25 7.32
CA GLU A 24 -18.05 -32.52 7.17
C GLU A 24 -17.39 -31.53 6.21
N VAL A 25 -18.02 -31.25 5.07
CA VAL A 25 -17.55 -30.24 4.10
C VAL A 25 -17.43 -28.86 4.78
N ILE A 26 -18.49 -28.41 5.48
CA ILE A 26 -18.50 -27.11 6.16
C ILE A 26 -17.41 -27.05 7.22
N ARG A 27 -17.19 -28.10 7.98
CA ARG A 27 -16.15 -28.19 9.01
C ARG A 27 -14.76 -28.00 8.41
N VAL A 28 -14.44 -28.76 7.35
CA VAL A 28 -13.14 -28.69 6.67
C VAL A 28 -12.90 -27.31 6.07
N VAL A 29 -13.91 -26.74 5.37
CA VAL A 29 -13.81 -25.40 4.77
C VAL A 29 -13.60 -24.33 5.85
N ARG A 30 -14.36 -24.36 6.95
CA ARG A 30 -14.19 -23.40 8.06
C ARG A 30 -12.79 -23.46 8.64
N ARG A 31 -12.25 -24.67 8.84
CA ARG A 31 -10.89 -24.87 9.36
C ARG A 31 -9.85 -24.29 8.40
N ALA A 32 -9.99 -24.56 7.10
CA ALA A 32 -9.09 -24.04 6.08
C ALA A 32 -9.11 -22.49 6.02
N LEU A 33 -10.30 -21.88 6.12
CA LEU A 33 -10.46 -20.43 6.15
C LEU A 33 -9.84 -19.82 7.41
N ALA A 34 -10.08 -20.41 8.58
CA ALA A 34 -9.50 -19.93 9.85
C ALA A 34 -7.96 -20.02 9.85
N GLU A 35 -7.39 -21.08 9.31
CA GLU A 35 -5.94 -21.20 9.17
C GLU A 35 -5.34 -20.20 8.20
N ARG A 36 -6.02 -19.92 7.07
CA ARG A 36 -5.63 -18.90 6.12
C ARG A 36 -5.65 -17.51 6.77
N GLU A 37 -6.71 -17.19 7.52
CA GLU A 37 -6.83 -15.92 8.23
C GLU A 37 -5.71 -15.74 9.27
N LEU A 38 -5.42 -16.80 10.03
CA LEU A 38 -4.32 -16.79 11.01
C LEU A 38 -2.96 -16.57 10.34
N LYS A 39 -2.68 -17.25 9.23
CA LYS A 39 -1.46 -17.06 8.44
C LYS A 39 -1.34 -15.62 7.93
N HIS A 40 -2.44 -15.03 7.44
CA HIS A 40 -2.46 -13.62 7.02
C HIS A 40 -2.14 -12.68 8.19
N LYS A 41 -2.74 -12.89 9.38
CA LYS A 41 -2.46 -12.09 10.58
C LYS A 41 -1.00 -12.20 11.03
N VAL A 42 -0.41 -13.38 10.97
CA VAL A 42 1.00 -13.60 11.33
C VAL A 42 1.92 -12.84 10.39
N VAL A 43 1.68 -12.89 9.07
CA VAL A 43 2.47 -12.13 8.07
C VAL A 43 2.31 -10.63 8.29
N GLU A 44 1.09 -10.15 8.52
CA GLU A 44 0.81 -8.74 8.80
C GLU A 44 1.53 -8.25 10.06
N LEU A 45 1.47 -9.01 11.15
CA LEU A 45 2.16 -8.67 12.39
C LEU A 45 3.69 -8.69 12.24
N SER A 46 4.24 -9.67 11.50
CA SER A 46 5.68 -9.73 11.20
C SER A 46 6.15 -8.51 10.41
N ASN A 47 5.39 -8.10 9.38
CA ASN A 47 5.70 -6.92 8.60
C ASN A 47 5.68 -5.67 9.48
N ARG A 48 4.64 -5.48 10.31
CA ARG A 48 4.55 -4.35 11.25
C ARG A 48 5.69 -4.30 12.25
N LEU A 49 6.11 -5.45 12.78
CA LEU A 49 7.28 -5.52 13.68
C LEU A 49 8.55 -5.06 12.97
N GLN A 50 8.76 -5.50 11.73
CA GLN A 50 9.94 -5.17 10.94
C GLN A 50 9.97 -3.67 10.57
N GLU A 51 8.82 -3.06 10.30
CA GLU A 51 8.64 -1.65 9.98
C GLU A 51 8.85 -0.75 11.21
N ASN A 52 8.28 -1.13 12.35
CA ASN A 52 8.50 -0.43 13.61
C ASN A 52 9.99 -0.42 14.00
N LEU A 53 10.70 -1.52 13.72
CA LEU A 53 12.14 -1.59 13.89
C LEU A 53 12.86 -0.67 12.90
N SER A 54 12.40 -0.59 11.65
CA SER A 54 12.97 0.29 10.62
C SER A 54 12.84 1.77 10.98
N LEU A 55 11.65 2.25 11.40
CA LEU A 55 11.48 3.65 11.85
C LEU A 55 12.34 3.98 13.05
N ARG A 56 12.42 3.10 14.07
CA ARG A 56 13.30 3.29 15.22
C ARG A 56 14.78 3.28 14.85
N GLN A 57 15.18 2.47 13.90
CA GLN A 57 16.57 2.41 13.42
C GLN A 57 16.96 3.68 12.67
N VAL A 58 16.07 4.22 11.83
CA VAL A 58 16.34 5.42 11.02
C VAL A 58 16.22 6.71 11.83
N MET A 59 15.20 6.81 12.68
CA MET A 59 14.85 8.05 13.39
C MET A 59 15.33 8.06 14.87
N GLY A 60 15.87 6.95 15.36
CA GLY A 60 16.34 6.80 16.73
C GLY A 60 15.24 6.49 17.75
N PRO A 61 15.62 6.07 18.97
CA PRO A 61 14.71 5.75 20.06
C PRO A 61 14.34 7.01 20.85
N SER A 62 13.12 7.52 20.69
CA SER A 62 12.59 8.60 21.53
C SER A 62 11.08 8.40 21.76
N ASP A 63 10.52 9.04 22.79
CA ASP A 63 9.08 9.02 23.06
C ASP A 63 8.27 9.64 21.91
N ALA A 64 8.84 10.64 21.23
CA ALA A 64 8.23 11.24 20.05
C ALA A 64 8.10 10.22 18.91
N ILE A 65 9.15 9.44 18.64
CA ILE A 65 9.15 8.38 17.65
C ILE A 65 8.21 7.22 18.05
N ALA A 66 8.14 6.87 19.32
CA ALA A 66 7.19 5.87 19.80
C ALA A 66 5.73 6.30 19.56
N ARG A 67 5.39 7.56 19.79
CA ARG A 67 4.09 8.14 19.47
C ARG A 67 3.82 8.13 17.97
N LEU A 68 4.78 8.57 17.16
CA LEU A 68 4.68 8.55 15.70
C LEU A 68 4.41 7.13 15.16
N ILE A 69 5.11 6.11 15.64
CA ILE A 69 4.88 4.71 15.26
C ILE A 69 3.44 4.27 15.61
N SER A 70 2.93 4.68 16.77
CA SER A 70 1.55 4.38 17.16
C SER A 70 0.54 5.03 16.20
N GLU A 71 0.79 6.28 15.77
CA GLU A 71 -0.04 6.98 14.79
C GLU A 71 0.04 6.34 13.40
N VAL A 72 1.23 6.00 12.93
CA VAL A 72 1.45 5.26 11.67
C VAL A 72 0.62 3.99 11.65
N ASN A 73 0.70 3.16 12.71
CA ASN A 73 -0.06 1.92 12.80
C ASN A 73 -1.59 2.12 12.85
N ARG A 74 -2.04 3.27 13.34
CA ARG A 74 -3.46 3.63 13.40
C ARG A 74 -3.98 4.07 12.03
N VAL A 75 -3.27 5.02 11.37
CA VAL A 75 -3.72 5.58 10.08
C VAL A 75 -3.55 4.60 8.94
N ALA A 76 -2.55 3.72 8.99
CA ALA A 76 -2.31 2.72 7.96
C ALA A 76 -3.49 1.75 7.73
N LYS A 77 -4.40 1.62 8.70
CA LYS A 77 -5.61 0.79 8.60
C LYS A 77 -6.78 1.48 7.93
N SER A 78 -6.68 2.78 7.69
CA SER A 78 -7.75 3.58 7.08
C SER A 78 -7.47 3.82 5.60
N ASP A 79 -8.52 4.16 4.86
CA ASP A 79 -8.44 4.58 3.46
C ASP A 79 -8.45 6.11 3.30
N PHE A 80 -8.25 6.85 4.40
CA PHE A 80 -8.23 8.31 4.36
C PHE A 80 -6.94 8.85 3.76
N ALA A 81 -7.04 10.03 3.13
CA ALA A 81 -5.87 10.82 2.80
C ALA A 81 -5.16 11.27 4.09
N VAL A 82 -3.84 11.14 4.12
CA VAL A 82 -3.01 11.46 5.29
C VAL A 82 -2.12 12.65 4.95
N VAL A 83 -2.12 13.66 5.80
CA VAL A 83 -1.22 14.82 5.68
C VAL A 83 -0.06 14.65 6.66
N LEU A 84 1.17 14.68 6.15
CA LEU A 84 2.40 14.67 6.93
C LEU A 84 2.96 16.09 7.02
N ILE A 85 3.04 16.64 8.23
CA ILE A 85 3.55 17.98 8.49
C ILE A 85 4.92 17.88 9.16
N GLY A 86 5.91 18.57 8.62
CA GLY A 86 7.26 18.60 9.16
C GLY A 86 8.21 19.40 8.26
N GLU A 87 9.35 19.81 8.83
CA GLU A 87 10.40 20.53 8.12
C GLU A 87 10.98 19.70 6.95
N THR A 88 11.61 20.38 5.99
CA THR A 88 12.34 19.69 4.92
C THR A 88 13.45 18.83 5.53
N GLY A 89 13.61 17.60 5.04
CA GLY A 89 14.58 16.64 5.58
C GLY A 89 14.17 15.95 6.89
N SER A 90 12.98 16.20 7.45
CA SER A 90 12.50 15.55 8.69
C SER A 90 12.11 14.08 8.53
N GLY A 91 12.26 13.49 7.32
CA GLY A 91 11.96 12.09 7.07
C GLY A 91 10.50 11.79 6.71
N LYS A 92 9.75 12.77 6.18
CA LYS A 92 8.35 12.59 5.76
C LYS A 92 8.17 11.40 4.81
N GLU A 93 9.08 11.22 3.84
CA GLU A 93 9.02 10.07 2.93
C GLU A 93 9.19 8.72 3.65
N VAL A 94 10.08 8.66 4.64
CA VAL A 94 10.28 7.45 5.46
C VAL A 94 9.00 7.09 6.22
N VAL A 95 8.32 8.09 6.77
CA VAL A 95 7.02 7.92 7.44
C VAL A 95 5.94 7.49 6.45
N ALA A 96 5.86 8.11 5.27
CA ALA A 96 4.91 7.74 4.23
C ALA A 96 5.09 6.30 3.76
N ARG A 97 6.34 5.85 3.57
CA ARG A 97 6.67 4.46 3.26
C ARG A 97 6.23 3.51 4.37
N ALA A 98 6.46 3.87 5.63
CA ALA A 98 6.04 3.06 6.77
C ALA A 98 4.52 2.94 6.86
N ILE A 99 3.76 4.01 6.59
CA ILE A 99 2.29 3.97 6.50
C ILE A 99 1.85 3.02 5.39
N HIS A 100 2.43 3.13 4.19
CA HIS A 100 2.11 2.26 3.07
C HIS A 100 2.38 0.79 3.41
N GLN A 101 3.56 0.49 3.94
CA GLN A 101 3.98 -0.85 4.30
C GLN A 101 3.08 -1.46 5.40
N ALA A 102 2.66 -0.68 6.40
CA ALA A 102 1.74 -1.12 7.45
C ALA A 102 0.26 -1.21 6.99
N SER A 103 -0.05 -0.80 5.76
CA SER A 103 -1.41 -0.77 5.21
C SER A 103 -1.79 -2.10 4.53
N PRO A 104 -3.09 -2.36 4.28
CA PRO A 104 -3.55 -3.45 3.44
C PRO A 104 -3.00 -3.39 2.00
N ARG A 105 -2.49 -2.23 1.57
CA ARG A 105 -1.93 -1.96 0.24
C ARG A 105 -0.42 -2.21 0.15
N SER A 106 0.22 -2.75 1.17
CA SER A 106 1.68 -2.95 1.27
C SER A 106 2.31 -3.74 0.11
N ARG A 107 1.52 -4.56 -0.58
CA ARG A 107 1.95 -5.33 -1.76
C ARG A 107 1.64 -4.63 -3.10
N LYS A 108 1.05 -3.45 -3.04
CA LYS A 108 0.67 -2.64 -4.19
C LYS A 108 1.74 -1.56 -4.43
N PRO A 109 1.71 -0.85 -5.57
CA PRO A 109 2.70 0.19 -5.84
C PRO A 109 2.70 1.30 -4.78
N PHE A 110 3.91 1.75 -4.40
CA PHE A 110 4.13 3.00 -3.68
C PHE A 110 4.79 3.99 -4.65
N MET A 111 4.12 5.09 -4.93
CA MET A 111 4.54 6.07 -5.94
C MET A 111 4.88 7.40 -5.27
N PRO A 112 6.17 7.66 -4.96
CA PRO A 112 6.59 8.96 -4.48
C PRO A 112 6.67 9.95 -5.66
N VAL A 113 6.20 11.16 -5.44
CA VAL A 113 6.24 12.28 -6.38
C VAL A 113 6.69 13.52 -5.62
N ASP A 114 7.84 14.05 -5.98
CA ASP A 114 8.32 15.34 -5.49
C ASP A 114 7.77 16.45 -6.42
N CYS A 115 6.77 17.19 -5.91
CA CYS A 115 6.14 18.27 -6.69
C CYS A 115 7.06 19.46 -6.87
N GLY A 116 8.10 19.63 -6.05
CA GLY A 116 9.09 20.71 -6.20
C GLY A 116 10.15 20.41 -7.26
N ALA A 117 10.43 19.12 -7.52
CA ALA A 117 11.43 18.71 -8.50
C ALA A 117 10.91 18.69 -9.95
N ILE A 118 9.58 18.68 -10.15
CA ILE A 118 8.97 18.60 -11.47
C ILE A 118 8.64 20.01 -11.95
N PRO A 119 9.06 20.42 -13.18
CA PRO A 119 8.64 21.68 -13.76
C PRO A 119 7.12 21.86 -13.75
N GLU A 120 6.62 23.04 -13.38
CA GLU A 120 5.20 23.34 -13.26
C GLU A 120 4.37 22.94 -14.50
N THR A 121 4.93 23.17 -15.68
CA THR A 121 4.31 22.86 -16.99
C THR A 121 4.15 21.34 -17.23
N LEU A 122 4.93 20.50 -16.55
CA LEU A 122 4.90 19.06 -16.71
C LEU A 122 4.20 18.33 -15.55
N LEU A 123 4.05 19.00 -14.40
CA LEU A 123 3.52 18.39 -13.19
C LEU A 123 2.14 17.75 -13.40
N GLU A 124 1.25 18.45 -14.09
CA GLU A 124 -0.08 17.93 -14.40
C GLU A 124 -0.03 16.67 -15.27
N SER A 125 0.80 16.70 -16.31
CA SER A 125 1.01 15.56 -17.20
C SER A 125 1.67 14.36 -16.49
N GLU A 126 2.61 14.62 -15.57
CA GLU A 126 3.23 13.55 -14.76
C GLU A 126 2.23 12.93 -13.78
N LEU A 127 1.41 13.72 -13.10
CA LEU A 127 0.44 13.24 -12.12
C LEU A 127 -0.73 12.50 -12.76
N PHE A 128 -1.37 13.11 -13.76
CA PHE A 128 -2.65 12.65 -14.33
C PHE A 128 -2.52 11.98 -15.70
N GLY A 129 -1.32 12.04 -16.31
CA GLY A 129 -1.11 11.52 -17.66
C GLY A 129 -1.60 12.45 -18.76
N HIS A 130 -1.39 12.06 -20.00
CA HIS A 130 -1.88 12.78 -21.18
C HIS A 130 -2.12 11.84 -22.36
N GLU A 131 -3.08 12.19 -23.18
CA GLU A 131 -3.31 11.57 -24.48
C GLU A 131 -2.29 12.09 -25.52
N LYS A 132 -2.07 11.29 -26.56
CA LYS A 132 -1.29 11.73 -27.71
C LYS A 132 -1.87 13.02 -28.31
N GLY A 133 -1.02 14.03 -28.49
CA GLY A 133 -1.43 15.31 -29.06
C GLY A 133 -2.02 16.31 -28.06
N ALA A 134 -2.01 16.04 -26.77
CA ALA A 134 -2.58 16.94 -25.74
C ALA A 134 -1.85 18.29 -25.65
N PHE A 135 -0.57 18.33 -26.01
CA PHE A 135 0.24 19.56 -26.09
C PHE A 135 1.41 19.37 -27.06
N THR A 136 2.11 20.47 -27.40
CA THR A 136 3.28 20.44 -28.28
C THR A 136 4.40 19.59 -27.66
N GLY A 137 4.70 18.44 -28.27
CA GLY A 137 5.66 17.45 -27.77
C GLY A 137 5.02 16.18 -27.16
N ALA A 138 3.71 16.10 -27.05
CA ALA A 138 3.00 14.89 -26.64
C ALA A 138 2.88 13.87 -27.81
N GLU A 139 4.00 13.29 -28.24
CA GLU A 139 4.03 12.38 -29.39
C GLU A 139 3.39 11.02 -29.11
N VAL A 140 3.34 10.60 -27.85
CA VAL A 140 2.76 9.34 -27.38
C VAL A 140 1.87 9.60 -26.16
N GLN A 141 0.88 8.72 -25.94
CA GLN A 141 0.12 8.69 -24.71
C GLN A 141 1.03 8.28 -23.54
N LYS A 142 0.88 8.90 -22.37
CA LYS A 142 1.62 8.58 -21.16
C LYS A 142 0.67 8.43 -19.98
N PRO A 143 0.67 7.27 -19.27
CA PRO A 143 -0.12 7.10 -18.05
C PRO A 143 0.42 7.99 -16.93
N GLY A 144 -0.45 8.55 -16.11
CA GLY A 144 -0.10 9.37 -14.96
C GLY A 144 0.32 8.55 -13.75
N LYS A 145 0.97 9.21 -12.79
CA LYS A 145 1.38 8.58 -11.52
C LYS A 145 0.19 8.03 -10.72
N PHE A 146 -0.98 8.69 -10.78
CA PHE A 146 -2.19 8.19 -10.14
C PHE A 146 -2.68 6.89 -10.77
N GLU A 147 -2.66 6.80 -12.10
CA GLU A 147 -3.03 5.59 -12.83
C GLU A 147 -2.05 4.43 -12.53
N LEU A 148 -0.73 4.71 -12.58
CA LEU A 148 0.31 3.74 -12.27
C LEU A 148 0.28 3.24 -10.81
N ALA A 149 -0.29 4.04 -9.90
CA ALA A 149 -0.43 3.70 -8.50
C ALA A 149 -1.79 3.04 -8.17
N GLU A 150 -2.56 2.62 -9.17
CA GLU A 150 -3.90 2.08 -8.95
C GLU A 150 -3.94 0.98 -7.88
N GLY A 151 -4.84 1.15 -6.91
CA GLY A 151 -4.96 0.28 -5.73
C GLY A 151 -3.80 0.36 -4.75
N GLY A 152 -2.80 1.20 -5.02
CA GLY A 152 -1.61 1.44 -4.22
C GLY A 152 -1.67 2.72 -3.39
N THR A 153 -0.53 3.42 -3.28
CA THR A 153 -0.38 4.66 -2.53
C THR A 153 0.42 5.67 -3.35
N VAL A 154 -0.08 6.89 -3.47
CA VAL A 154 0.69 8.02 -3.98
C VAL A 154 1.15 8.87 -2.79
N PHE A 155 2.43 9.18 -2.73
CA PHE A 155 2.99 10.13 -1.79
C PHE A 155 3.40 11.39 -2.54
N LEU A 156 2.77 12.52 -2.22
CA LEU A 156 3.07 13.82 -2.80
C LEU A 156 3.93 14.60 -1.80
N ASP A 157 5.21 14.80 -2.10
CA ASP A 157 6.06 15.68 -1.31
C ASP A 157 5.98 17.11 -1.86
N GLU A 158 6.24 18.07 -0.97
CA GLU A 158 6.22 19.50 -1.29
C GLU A 158 4.94 19.98 -2.01
N ILE A 159 3.78 19.50 -1.58
CA ILE A 159 2.47 19.78 -2.19
C ILE A 159 2.15 21.27 -2.25
N SER A 160 2.78 22.11 -1.39
CA SER A 160 2.67 23.57 -1.42
C SER A 160 3.18 24.19 -2.72
N ASN A 161 4.09 23.51 -3.44
CA ASN A 161 4.64 23.96 -4.71
C ASN A 161 3.73 23.63 -5.91
N MET A 162 2.59 22.96 -5.65
CA MET A 162 1.66 22.58 -6.71
C MET A 162 0.86 23.80 -7.22
N PRO A 163 0.81 24.01 -8.56
CA PRO A 163 -0.01 25.06 -9.16
C PRO A 163 -1.50 24.92 -8.81
N LEU A 164 -2.22 26.02 -8.67
CA LEU A 164 -3.66 26.05 -8.32
C LEU A 164 -4.52 25.16 -9.23
N GLY A 165 -4.20 25.14 -10.54
CA GLY A 165 -4.90 24.29 -11.51
C GLY A 165 -4.76 22.81 -11.19
N SER A 166 -3.56 22.36 -10.83
CA SER A 166 -3.27 20.97 -10.43
C SER A 166 -3.89 20.63 -9.07
N GLN A 167 -3.94 21.59 -8.13
CA GLN A 167 -4.63 21.40 -6.85
C GLN A 167 -6.12 21.14 -7.05
N ALA A 168 -6.79 21.89 -7.94
CA ALA A 168 -8.20 21.71 -8.25
C ALA A 168 -8.49 20.31 -8.88
N LYS A 169 -7.56 19.79 -9.68
CA LYS A 169 -7.67 18.42 -10.23
C LYS A 169 -7.43 17.36 -9.15
N LEU A 170 -6.48 17.58 -8.26
CA LEU A 170 -6.19 16.69 -7.16
C LEU A 170 -7.43 16.47 -6.26
N LEU A 171 -8.16 17.54 -5.94
CA LEU A 171 -9.41 17.48 -5.17
C LEU A 171 -10.51 16.61 -5.79
N ARG A 172 -10.43 16.32 -7.09
CA ARG A 172 -11.40 15.44 -7.77
C ARG A 172 -10.98 13.98 -7.75
N VAL A 173 -9.74 13.71 -7.41
CA VAL A 173 -9.17 12.34 -7.34
C VAL A 173 -9.22 11.80 -5.91
N LEU A 174 -9.20 12.70 -4.92
CA LEU A 174 -9.35 12.40 -3.49
C LEU A 174 -10.82 12.19 -3.12
#